data_561e6e6c2d18e24e626f8c82126a76c5
#
_entry.id   561e6e6c2d18e24e626f8c82126a76c5
#
_cell.length_a   1.000
_cell.length_b   1.000
_cell.length_c   1.000
_cell.angle_alpha   90.00
_cell.angle_beta   90.00
_cell.angle_gamma   90.00
#
_symmetry.space_group_name_H-M   'P 1'
#
loop_
_entity.id
_entity.type
_entity.pdbx_description
1 polymer ?
#
loop_
_entity_poly.entity_id
_entity_poly.type
_entity_poly.pdbx_seq_one_letter_code
_entity_poly.pdbx_strand_id
1 'polypeptide(L)'
;VAAEKACSMGAHMSVYDEYGFPSGSMGAINGSGVTTFKNNHPDHTVKRLDKTEVLLEPGEVFDRQLSLSGKLMSLVAWNAETGQIKTLRPYYNESDRHLCWTAPEEKGWRVLVFECVVDGDPNVDYLSKEAVSLFVKDTHEAYYRHFDTYFGSTIVSTFFDEPTMYRAQGRMWTGDFNEQFESRYGFSPEELYPALWYDIGERTVWARNMLFGLHSVLYNEGFMQTIGDWAAKHGILATGHQDQEEISNPTGVAGDLMLVGKYLSMPGIDKIGGGRPTEDYYKVVSSSAHCWDKSYVMSETYGAMGNIPVEELYQVAIEQYTKGVNHLIPHAVWYNDKDVTFLPELSWRNP
;
A
#
# COMPACT_ATOMS: atom_id res chain seq x y z
N VAL A 1 -11.31 -9.05 29.32
CA VAL A 1 -11.35 -7.91 30.28
C VAL A 1 -11.73 -6.61 29.56
N ALA A 2 -10.94 -6.10 28.57
CA ALA A 2 -11.25 -4.82 27.92
C ALA A 2 -12.64 -4.82 27.22
N ALA A 3 -12.92 -5.83 26.40
CA ALA A 3 -14.22 -5.96 25.70
C ALA A 3 -15.39 -6.10 26.68
N GLU A 4 -15.25 -6.89 27.73
CA GLU A 4 -16.26 -7.03 28.80
C GLU A 4 -16.53 -5.69 29.51
N LYS A 5 -15.44 -4.94 29.80
CA LYS A 5 -15.58 -3.64 30.44
C LYS A 5 -16.25 -2.62 29.54
N ALA A 6 -15.85 -2.54 28.27
CA ALA A 6 -16.46 -1.68 27.28
C ALA A 6 -17.97 -2.02 27.12
N CYS A 7 -18.31 -3.30 26.99
CA CYS A 7 -19.70 -3.77 26.92
C CYS A 7 -20.50 -3.33 28.15
N SER A 8 -19.96 -3.53 29.37
CA SER A 8 -20.64 -3.13 30.60
C SER A 8 -20.85 -1.62 30.76
N MET A 9 -20.09 -0.82 30.05
CA MET A 9 -20.16 0.65 30.04
C MET A 9 -20.98 1.21 28.86
N GLY A 10 -21.42 0.36 27.93
CA GLY A 10 -22.04 0.80 26.68
C GLY A 10 -21.07 1.52 25.74
N ALA A 11 -19.75 1.28 25.92
CA ALA A 11 -18.73 1.87 25.07
C ALA A 11 -18.42 0.95 23.88
N HIS A 12 -17.97 1.56 22.76
CA HIS A 12 -17.55 0.86 21.58
C HIS A 12 -16.02 0.73 21.52
N MET A 13 -15.54 -0.25 20.76
CA MET A 13 -14.13 -0.53 20.54
C MET A 13 -13.86 -0.77 19.06
N SER A 14 -12.66 -0.42 18.61
CA SER A 14 -12.09 -0.88 17.34
C SER A 14 -11.03 -1.95 17.60
N VAL A 15 -10.87 -2.87 16.66
CA VAL A 15 -9.76 -3.81 16.62
C VAL A 15 -8.64 -3.16 15.82
N TYR A 16 -7.46 -3.02 16.43
CA TYR A 16 -6.23 -2.60 15.75
C TYR A 16 -5.51 -3.82 15.23
N ASP A 17 -5.15 -3.84 13.95
CA ASP A 17 -4.67 -5.05 13.27
C ASP A 17 -3.16 -5.29 13.37
N GLU A 18 -2.47 -4.44 14.12
CA GLU A 18 -1.02 -4.50 14.30
C GLU A 18 -0.58 -4.43 15.77
N TYR A 19 0.67 -4.76 15.99
CA TYR A 19 1.37 -4.46 17.25
C TYR A 19 1.98 -3.04 17.24
N GLY A 20 2.27 -2.54 16.05
CA GLY A 20 2.73 -1.18 15.76
C GLY A 20 2.73 -0.96 14.25
N PHE A 21 2.51 0.29 13.79
CA PHE A 21 2.44 0.59 12.37
C PHE A 21 3.75 0.25 11.62
N PRO A 22 3.70 0.04 10.32
CA PRO A 22 2.50 0.00 9.48
C PRO A 22 1.83 -1.37 9.52
N SER A 23 0.52 -1.38 9.24
CA SER A 23 -0.24 -2.62 9.08
C SER A 23 0.34 -3.54 8.03
N GLY A 24 0.43 -4.84 8.32
CA GLY A 24 0.87 -5.87 7.37
C GLY A 24 2.01 -6.76 7.84
N SER A 25 2.73 -6.42 8.93
CA SER A 25 3.86 -7.21 9.42
C SER A 25 3.52 -8.13 10.59
N MET A 26 2.48 -7.81 11.34
CA MET A 26 2.18 -8.40 12.65
C MET A 26 3.36 -8.26 13.62
N GLY A 27 4.06 -7.12 13.58
CA GLY A 27 5.26 -6.85 14.35
C GLY A 27 5.37 -5.38 14.75
N ALA A 28 6.35 -5.03 15.58
CA ALA A 28 6.58 -3.66 16.02
C ALA A 28 7.48 -2.87 15.05
N ILE A 29 7.26 -1.56 14.96
CA ILE A 29 8.02 -0.60 14.15
C ILE A 29 9.55 -0.77 14.22
N ASN A 30 10.07 -1.02 15.40
CA ASN A 30 11.50 -0.90 15.68
C ASN A 30 12.32 -2.16 15.40
N GLY A 31 11.81 -3.10 14.63
CA GLY A 31 12.54 -4.33 14.30
C GLY A 31 12.88 -5.22 15.50
N SER A 32 12.52 -4.80 16.71
CA SER A 32 12.63 -5.62 17.93
C SER A 32 11.46 -6.60 18.05
N GLY A 33 10.51 -6.47 17.14
CA GLY A 33 9.31 -7.27 17.13
C GLY A 33 9.44 -8.51 16.28
N VAL A 34 8.57 -9.41 16.57
CA VAL A 34 8.35 -10.64 15.83
C VAL A 34 7.84 -10.25 14.45
N THR A 35 8.62 -10.50 13.41
CA THR A 35 8.17 -10.40 12.01
C THR A 35 7.29 -11.60 11.69
N THR A 36 6.13 -11.67 12.37
CA THR A 36 5.33 -12.88 12.42
C THR A 36 4.77 -13.24 11.05
N PHE A 37 4.28 -12.24 10.29
CA PHE A 37 3.75 -12.49 8.96
C PHE A 37 4.82 -13.08 8.03
N LYS A 38 6.01 -12.46 7.97
CA LYS A 38 7.13 -12.96 7.16
C LYS A 38 7.57 -14.37 7.54
N ASN A 39 7.57 -14.68 8.83
CA ASN A 39 7.95 -16.01 9.31
C ASN A 39 6.92 -17.08 8.90
N ASN A 40 5.64 -16.73 8.92
CA ASN A 40 4.54 -17.64 8.56
C ASN A 40 4.37 -17.76 7.04
N HIS A 41 4.59 -16.66 6.30
CA HIS A 41 4.25 -16.54 4.88
C HIS A 41 5.37 -15.81 4.09
N PRO A 42 6.61 -16.34 4.05
CA PRO A 42 7.76 -15.65 3.46
C PRO A 42 7.57 -15.26 1.99
N ASP A 43 6.85 -16.07 1.21
CA ASP A 43 6.61 -15.83 -0.22
C ASP A 43 5.49 -14.82 -0.50
N HIS A 44 4.75 -14.40 0.54
CA HIS A 44 3.63 -13.46 0.46
C HIS A 44 3.97 -12.06 1.01
N THR A 45 5.25 -11.82 1.29
CA THR A 45 5.72 -10.50 1.72
C THR A 45 5.97 -9.57 0.54
N VAL A 46 6.22 -8.29 0.86
CA VAL A 46 6.53 -7.23 -0.11
C VAL A 46 7.54 -7.72 -1.15
N LYS A 47 7.20 -7.48 -2.40
CA LYS A 47 8.06 -7.72 -3.56
C LYS A 47 8.42 -6.40 -4.22
N ARG A 48 9.49 -6.39 -4.99
CA ARG A 48 9.92 -5.25 -5.78
C ARG A 48 10.17 -5.64 -7.22
N LEU A 49 10.09 -4.66 -8.09
CA LEU A 49 10.48 -4.77 -9.48
C LEU A 49 11.95 -4.36 -9.63
N ASP A 50 12.80 -5.29 -9.99
CA ASP A 50 14.21 -5.03 -10.31
C ASP A 50 14.42 -5.01 -11.82
N LYS A 51 15.40 -4.21 -12.26
CA LYS A 51 15.79 -4.08 -13.65
C LYS A 51 17.27 -4.38 -13.82
N THR A 52 17.58 -5.22 -14.79
CA THR A 52 18.94 -5.41 -15.30
C THR A 52 19.02 -4.94 -16.74
N GLU A 53 20.12 -4.31 -17.15
CA GLU A 53 20.33 -3.86 -18.52
C GLU A 53 21.71 -4.20 -19.04
N VAL A 54 21.78 -4.44 -20.35
CA VAL A 54 23.04 -4.62 -21.09
C VAL A 54 22.97 -3.83 -22.39
N LEU A 55 23.89 -2.87 -22.55
CA LEU A 55 24.09 -2.17 -23.82
C LEU A 55 24.78 -3.08 -24.81
N LEU A 56 24.34 -3.07 -26.06
CA LEU A 56 24.92 -3.86 -27.15
C LEU A 56 25.48 -2.95 -28.25
N GLU A 57 26.58 -3.35 -28.82
CA GLU A 57 27.10 -2.77 -30.06
C GLU A 57 26.24 -3.20 -31.27
N PRO A 58 26.25 -2.44 -32.38
CA PRO A 58 25.59 -2.85 -33.62
C PRO A 58 25.98 -4.25 -34.06
N GLY A 59 25.03 -5.11 -34.36
CA GLY A 59 25.25 -6.50 -34.77
C GLY A 59 25.75 -7.44 -33.66
N GLU A 60 25.91 -6.96 -32.43
CA GLU A 60 26.35 -7.81 -31.31
C GLU A 60 25.32 -8.87 -30.97
N VAL A 61 25.80 -10.10 -30.69
CA VAL A 61 24.97 -11.20 -30.25
C VAL A 61 24.94 -11.27 -28.73
N PHE A 62 23.77 -11.10 -28.15
CA PHE A 62 23.53 -11.44 -26.77
C PHE A 62 23.19 -12.91 -26.66
N ASP A 63 24.13 -13.71 -26.16
CA ASP A 63 23.99 -15.16 -26.06
C ASP A 63 24.46 -15.63 -24.68
N ARG A 64 23.47 -15.68 -23.73
CA ARG A 64 23.79 -16.06 -22.35
C ARG A 64 22.56 -16.52 -21.56
N GLN A 65 22.82 -17.25 -20.49
CA GLN A 65 21.82 -17.59 -19.48
C GLN A 65 21.53 -16.38 -18.57
N LEU A 66 20.26 -16.13 -18.31
CA LEU A 66 19.81 -15.06 -17.39
C LEU A 66 19.86 -15.56 -15.94
N SER A 67 20.53 -14.81 -15.07
CA SER A 67 20.51 -15.05 -13.63
C SER A 67 19.31 -14.34 -13.02
N LEU A 68 18.18 -15.05 -12.88
CA LEU A 68 16.97 -14.51 -12.30
C LEU A 68 16.85 -14.94 -10.83
N SER A 69 16.61 -13.97 -9.96
CA SER A 69 16.32 -14.16 -8.53
C SER A 69 14.82 -14.27 -8.22
N GLY A 70 13.98 -13.85 -9.17
CA GLY A 70 12.53 -13.82 -9.03
C GLY A 70 11.80 -14.21 -10.31
N LYS A 71 10.51 -13.80 -10.40
CA LYS A 71 9.67 -14.03 -11.57
C LYS A 71 10.02 -13.03 -12.68
N LEU A 72 10.30 -13.55 -13.89
CA LEU A 72 10.54 -12.71 -15.06
C LEU A 72 9.23 -11.99 -15.48
N MET A 73 9.21 -10.66 -15.35
CA MET A 73 8.06 -9.82 -15.67
C MET A 73 8.10 -9.28 -17.09
N SER A 74 9.28 -8.85 -17.57
CA SER A 74 9.45 -8.35 -18.94
C SER A 74 10.85 -8.64 -19.44
N LEU A 75 10.96 -8.98 -20.73
CA LEU A 75 12.20 -9.23 -21.43
C LEU A 75 12.13 -8.54 -22.80
N VAL A 76 12.77 -7.39 -22.93
CA VAL A 76 12.68 -6.55 -24.11
C VAL A 76 14.04 -6.00 -24.54
N ALA A 77 14.17 -5.71 -25.82
CA ALA A 77 15.20 -4.81 -26.32
C ALA A 77 14.62 -3.42 -26.52
N TRP A 78 15.30 -2.39 -26.04
CA TRP A 78 14.94 -0.99 -26.21
C TRP A 78 16.10 -0.23 -26.85
N ASN A 79 15.76 0.55 -27.87
CA ASN A 79 16.73 1.44 -28.51
C ASN A 79 16.57 2.85 -27.95
N ALA A 80 17.59 3.33 -27.24
CA ALA A 80 17.57 4.62 -26.57
C ALA A 80 17.60 5.83 -27.53
N GLU A 81 18.04 5.66 -28.78
CA GLU A 81 18.10 6.73 -29.79
C GLU A 81 16.78 6.87 -30.55
N THR A 82 16.10 5.76 -30.83
CA THR A 82 14.87 5.74 -31.64
C THR A 82 13.59 5.56 -30.82
N GLY A 83 13.69 5.13 -29.56
CA GLY A 83 12.56 4.75 -28.72
C GLY A 83 11.92 3.41 -29.09
N GLN A 84 12.45 2.68 -30.07
CA GLN A 84 11.89 1.40 -30.50
C GLN A 84 12.02 0.35 -29.39
N ILE A 85 10.96 -0.43 -29.17
CA ILE A 85 10.92 -1.55 -28.23
C ILE A 85 10.57 -2.82 -29.01
N LYS A 86 11.25 -3.92 -28.67
CA LYS A 86 10.98 -5.26 -29.22
C LYS A 86 10.91 -6.27 -28.07
N THR A 87 9.86 -7.09 -28.04
CA THR A 87 9.85 -8.23 -27.12
C THR A 87 10.93 -9.25 -27.51
N LEU A 88 11.63 -9.77 -26.50
CA LEU A 88 12.64 -10.81 -26.67
C LEU A 88 12.14 -12.19 -26.26
N ARG A 89 10.87 -12.33 -25.86
CA ARG A 89 10.27 -13.63 -25.51
C ARG A 89 10.44 -14.70 -26.58
N PRO A 90 10.32 -14.42 -27.90
CA PRO A 90 10.55 -15.43 -28.94
C PRO A 90 11.99 -15.97 -29.01
N TYR A 91 12.95 -15.27 -28.43
CA TYR A 91 14.38 -15.61 -28.43
C TYR A 91 14.84 -16.20 -27.07
N TYR A 92 13.92 -16.34 -26.13
CA TYR A 92 14.18 -16.81 -24.78
C TYR A 92 13.66 -18.23 -24.57
N ASN A 93 14.54 -19.09 -24.08
CA ASN A 93 14.19 -20.44 -23.68
C ASN A 93 13.99 -20.48 -22.15
N GLU A 94 12.76 -20.69 -21.70
CA GLU A 94 12.41 -20.72 -20.28
C GLU A 94 13.04 -21.91 -19.52
N SER A 95 13.25 -23.05 -20.19
CA SER A 95 13.69 -24.27 -19.51
C SER A 95 15.12 -24.16 -18.95
N ASP A 96 15.99 -23.44 -19.63
CA ASP A 96 17.37 -23.18 -19.21
C ASP A 96 17.66 -21.70 -18.98
N ARG A 97 16.64 -20.86 -19.07
CA ARG A 97 16.69 -19.38 -18.92
C ARG A 97 17.67 -18.72 -19.88
N HIS A 98 17.81 -19.25 -21.07
CA HIS A 98 18.79 -18.81 -22.06
C HIS A 98 18.17 -17.83 -23.07
N LEU A 99 18.83 -16.68 -23.25
CA LEU A 99 18.48 -15.69 -24.27
C LEU A 99 19.56 -15.63 -25.33
N CYS A 100 19.15 -15.84 -26.59
CA CYS A 100 20.03 -15.66 -27.76
C CYS A 100 19.34 -14.67 -28.74
N TRP A 101 19.91 -13.46 -28.86
CA TRP A 101 19.38 -12.42 -29.74
C TRP A 101 20.51 -11.57 -30.31
N THR A 102 20.36 -11.21 -31.60
CA THR A 102 21.31 -10.33 -32.30
C THR A 102 20.74 -8.92 -32.38
N ALA A 103 21.49 -7.95 -31.88
CA ALA A 103 21.13 -6.53 -32.03
C ALA A 103 21.17 -6.14 -33.50
N PRO A 104 20.22 -5.27 -33.94
CA PRO A 104 20.30 -4.64 -35.26
C PRO A 104 21.56 -3.78 -35.42
N GLU A 105 21.85 -3.37 -36.67
CA GLU A 105 23.04 -2.58 -37.00
C GLU A 105 22.97 -1.11 -36.54
N GLU A 106 21.84 -0.67 -35.98
CA GLU A 106 21.70 0.66 -35.39
C GLU A 106 22.29 0.68 -33.98
N LYS A 107 22.85 1.83 -33.58
CA LYS A 107 23.34 2.07 -32.22
C LYS A 107 22.20 2.22 -31.22
N GLY A 108 22.52 2.08 -29.93
CA GLY A 108 21.62 2.43 -28.83
C GLY A 108 20.75 1.29 -28.30
N TRP A 109 20.89 0.07 -28.83
CA TRP A 109 20.15 -1.09 -28.35
C TRP A 109 20.60 -1.56 -26.97
N ARG A 110 19.62 -1.81 -26.08
CA ARG A 110 19.82 -2.38 -24.75
C ARG A 110 18.89 -3.55 -24.54
N VAL A 111 19.39 -4.65 -24.03
CA VAL A 111 18.57 -5.72 -23.47
C VAL A 111 18.16 -5.31 -22.06
N LEU A 112 16.87 -5.29 -21.80
CA LEU A 112 16.27 -4.96 -20.50
C LEU A 112 15.55 -6.21 -19.95
N VAL A 113 15.92 -6.60 -18.74
CA VAL A 113 15.29 -7.70 -18.01
C VAL A 113 14.65 -7.13 -16.76
N PHE A 114 13.35 -7.37 -16.58
CA PHE A 114 12.61 -6.95 -15.40
C PHE A 114 12.14 -8.18 -14.64
N GLU A 115 12.42 -8.22 -13.36
CA GLU A 115 12.02 -9.34 -12.50
C GLU A 115 11.33 -8.86 -11.22
N CYS A 116 10.33 -9.61 -10.77
CA CYS A 116 9.66 -9.39 -9.49
C CYS A 116 10.30 -10.30 -8.45
N VAL A 117 10.93 -9.71 -7.45
CA VAL A 117 11.68 -10.41 -6.41
C VAL A 117 11.12 -10.11 -5.02
N VAL A 118 11.28 -11.04 -4.09
CA VAL A 118 10.97 -10.78 -2.67
C VAL A 118 11.95 -9.74 -2.15
N ASP A 119 11.45 -8.63 -1.61
CA ASP A 119 12.29 -7.51 -1.17
C ASP A 119 13.04 -7.80 0.14
N GLY A 120 12.41 -8.51 1.04
CA GLY A 120 12.89 -8.75 2.39
C GLY A 120 12.20 -7.89 3.45
N ASP A 121 11.41 -6.90 3.07
CA ASP A 121 10.49 -6.19 3.94
C ASP A 121 9.49 -7.18 4.59
N PRO A 122 9.21 -7.09 5.90
CA PRO A 122 8.36 -8.06 6.59
C PRO A 122 6.86 -7.90 6.33
N ASN A 123 6.44 -6.83 5.70
CA ASN A 123 5.03 -6.56 5.47
C ASN A 123 4.45 -7.45 4.35
N VAL A 124 3.14 -7.59 4.40
CA VAL A 124 2.36 -8.31 3.38
C VAL A 124 2.52 -7.65 1.99
N ASP A 125 2.47 -8.44 0.95
CA ASP A 125 2.30 -7.94 -0.42
C ASP A 125 0.89 -7.31 -0.55
N TYR A 126 0.81 -6.00 -0.36
CA TYR A 126 -0.45 -5.25 -0.38
C TYR A 126 -1.18 -5.31 -1.73
N LEU A 127 -0.47 -5.63 -2.81
CA LEU A 127 -1.04 -5.73 -4.15
C LEU A 127 -1.68 -7.11 -4.40
N SER A 128 -1.41 -8.09 -3.53
CA SER A 128 -1.89 -9.46 -3.66
C SER A 128 -3.06 -9.73 -2.71
N LYS A 129 -4.25 -9.94 -3.29
CA LYS A 129 -5.43 -10.33 -2.51
C LYS A 129 -5.22 -11.63 -1.74
N GLU A 130 -4.46 -12.58 -2.29
CA GLU A 130 -4.11 -13.83 -1.61
C GLU A 130 -3.27 -13.55 -0.36
N ALA A 131 -2.21 -12.77 -0.49
CA ALA A 131 -1.34 -12.40 0.62
C ALA A 131 -2.09 -11.67 1.73
N VAL A 132 -2.90 -10.67 1.37
CA VAL A 132 -3.71 -9.94 2.36
C VAL A 132 -4.77 -10.83 3.02
N SER A 133 -5.31 -11.82 2.31
CA SER A 133 -6.23 -12.79 2.91
C SER A 133 -5.56 -13.65 3.98
N LEU A 134 -4.28 -13.97 3.82
CA LEU A 134 -3.48 -14.65 4.85
C LEU A 134 -3.25 -13.73 6.05
N PHE A 135 -2.93 -12.47 5.81
CA PHE A 135 -2.79 -11.47 6.88
C PHE A 135 -4.09 -11.31 7.69
N VAL A 136 -5.23 -11.18 7.02
CA VAL A 136 -6.56 -11.10 7.67
C VAL A 136 -6.86 -12.36 8.48
N LYS A 137 -6.49 -13.54 7.97
CA LYS A 137 -6.66 -14.81 8.69
C LYS A 137 -5.82 -14.87 9.97
N ASP A 138 -4.61 -14.35 9.95
CA ASP A 138 -3.70 -14.40 11.08
C ASP A 138 -4.00 -13.31 12.13
N THR A 139 -4.57 -12.18 11.71
CA THR A 139 -4.90 -11.03 12.57
C THR A 139 -6.40 -10.97 12.90
N HIS A 140 -7.21 -10.54 11.97
CA HIS A 140 -8.64 -10.24 12.14
C HIS A 140 -9.45 -11.47 12.56
N GLU A 141 -9.23 -12.62 11.91
CA GLU A 141 -9.89 -13.87 12.29
C GLU A 141 -9.46 -14.37 13.67
N ALA A 142 -8.24 -14.04 14.13
CA ALA A 142 -7.80 -14.35 15.47
C ALA A 142 -8.60 -13.55 16.52
N TYR A 143 -8.85 -12.26 16.28
CA TYR A 143 -9.74 -11.46 17.11
C TYR A 143 -11.17 -12.01 17.10
N TYR A 144 -11.72 -12.30 15.94
CA TYR A 144 -13.08 -12.82 15.81
C TYR A 144 -13.25 -14.12 16.59
N ARG A 145 -12.36 -15.09 16.47
CA ARG A 145 -12.41 -16.36 17.20
C ARG A 145 -12.43 -16.20 18.72
N HIS A 146 -11.85 -15.13 19.25
CA HIS A 146 -11.79 -14.88 20.71
C HIS A 146 -12.91 -13.97 21.21
N PHE A 147 -13.51 -13.15 20.36
CA PHE A 147 -14.38 -12.06 20.76
C PHE A 147 -15.66 -11.97 19.92
N ASP A 148 -16.05 -13.02 19.20
CA ASP A 148 -17.21 -13.08 18.29
C ASP A 148 -18.50 -12.54 18.93
N THR A 149 -18.74 -12.84 20.19
CA THR A 149 -19.93 -12.38 20.94
C THR A 149 -20.01 -10.85 21.13
N TYR A 150 -18.92 -10.14 20.92
CA TYR A 150 -18.83 -8.67 21.03
C TYR A 150 -18.88 -7.97 19.66
N PHE A 151 -18.71 -8.72 18.57
CA PHE A 151 -18.72 -8.14 17.23
C PHE A 151 -20.11 -7.61 16.85
N GLY A 152 -20.13 -6.44 16.19
CA GLY A 152 -21.35 -5.74 15.81
C GLY A 152 -22.08 -5.01 16.95
N SER A 153 -21.65 -5.20 18.19
CA SER A 153 -22.26 -4.54 19.35
C SER A 153 -21.25 -3.69 20.13
N THR A 154 -20.20 -4.29 20.63
CA THR A 154 -19.12 -3.60 21.37
C THR A 154 -17.91 -3.37 20.47
N ILE A 155 -17.48 -4.39 19.72
CA ILE A 155 -16.46 -4.25 18.68
C ILE A 155 -17.19 -3.85 17.41
N VAL A 156 -17.03 -2.59 17.00
CA VAL A 156 -17.82 -1.99 15.91
C VAL A 156 -17.00 -1.67 14.67
N SER A 157 -15.67 -1.74 14.76
CA SER A 157 -14.79 -1.49 13.62
C SER A 157 -13.46 -2.22 13.74
N THR A 158 -12.78 -2.35 12.60
CA THR A 158 -11.34 -2.64 12.54
C THR A 158 -10.60 -1.40 12.06
N PHE A 159 -9.36 -1.21 12.53
CA PHE A 159 -8.52 -0.08 12.20
C PHE A 159 -7.17 -0.57 11.69
N PHE A 160 -6.78 -0.15 10.50
CA PHE A 160 -5.46 -0.33 9.93
C PHE A 160 -4.70 1.00 9.90
N ASP A 161 -3.37 0.91 9.89
CA ASP A 161 -2.46 2.03 10.10
C ASP A 161 -1.34 2.01 9.05
N GLU A 162 -1.28 3.04 8.23
CA GLU A 162 -0.24 3.34 7.24
C GLU A 162 0.23 2.16 6.34
N PRO A 163 -0.64 1.31 5.78
CA PRO A 163 -0.20 0.40 4.73
C PRO A 163 0.26 1.22 3.52
N THR A 164 1.53 1.10 3.13
CA THR A 164 2.12 2.02 2.16
C THR A 164 2.83 1.31 1.02
N MET A 165 2.71 1.87 -0.19
CA MET A 165 3.34 1.35 -1.40
C MET A 165 4.73 1.90 -1.67
N TYR A 166 5.23 2.90 -0.95
CA TYR A 166 6.58 3.43 -1.19
C TYR A 166 7.72 2.53 -0.68
N ARG A 167 7.37 1.42 0.00
CA ARG A 167 8.33 0.39 0.41
C ARG A 167 9.09 -0.17 -0.78
N ALA A 168 10.07 -0.99 -0.52
CA ALA A 168 10.93 -1.52 -1.58
C ALA A 168 11.58 -0.42 -2.44
N GLN A 169 11.96 0.70 -1.79
CA GLN A 169 12.55 1.86 -2.46
C GLN A 169 11.64 2.48 -3.54
N GLY A 170 10.33 2.45 -3.31
CA GLY A 170 9.32 2.92 -4.27
C GLY A 170 9.10 2.02 -5.47
N ARG A 171 9.60 0.78 -5.43
CA ARG A 171 9.50 -0.19 -6.52
C ARG A 171 8.63 -1.40 -6.16
N MET A 172 7.69 -1.24 -5.22
CA MET A 172 6.78 -2.32 -4.86
C MET A 172 6.08 -2.88 -6.09
N TRP A 173 6.02 -4.19 -6.17
CA TRP A 173 5.41 -4.93 -7.27
C TRP A 173 4.80 -6.24 -6.77
N THR A 174 4.05 -6.94 -7.64
CA THR A 174 3.52 -8.26 -7.34
C THR A 174 3.73 -9.24 -8.48
N GLY A 175 3.82 -10.52 -8.16
CA GLY A 175 4.20 -11.55 -9.13
C GLY A 175 3.13 -11.86 -10.19
N ASP A 176 1.87 -11.58 -9.94
CA ASP A 176 0.75 -11.82 -10.87
C ASP A 176 0.33 -10.54 -11.64
N PHE A 177 1.14 -9.48 -11.57
CA PHE A 177 0.81 -8.19 -12.20
C PHE A 177 0.49 -8.32 -13.69
N ASN A 178 1.30 -9.09 -14.44
CA ASN A 178 1.10 -9.24 -15.88
C ASN A 178 -0.21 -9.95 -16.19
N GLU A 179 -0.53 -10.99 -15.48
CA GLU A 179 -1.78 -11.75 -15.62
C GLU A 179 -3.00 -10.87 -15.31
N GLN A 180 -2.90 -10.06 -14.25
CA GLN A 180 -3.94 -9.08 -13.91
C GLN A 180 -4.08 -8.00 -14.97
N PHE A 181 -2.97 -7.54 -15.55
CA PHE A 181 -2.96 -6.55 -16.63
C PHE A 181 -3.60 -7.10 -17.90
N GLU A 182 -3.18 -8.27 -18.33
CA GLU A 182 -3.70 -8.91 -19.54
C GLU A 182 -5.18 -9.23 -19.42
N SER A 183 -5.62 -9.71 -18.26
CA SER A 183 -7.04 -9.99 -18.01
C SER A 183 -7.92 -8.74 -18.11
N ARG A 184 -7.42 -7.56 -17.74
CA ARG A 184 -8.19 -6.31 -17.71
C ARG A 184 -8.13 -5.54 -19.03
N TYR A 185 -6.96 -5.53 -19.67
CA TYR A 185 -6.68 -4.68 -20.82
C TYR A 185 -6.56 -5.44 -22.15
N GLY A 186 -6.45 -6.78 -22.12
CA GLY A 186 -6.43 -7.63 -23.30
C GLY A 186 -5.11 -7.67 -24.06
N PHE A 187 -4.02 -7.17 -23.47
CA PHE A 187 -2.67 -7.22 -24.07
C PHE A 187 -1.58 -7.29 -23.00
N SER A 188 -0.39 -7.76 -23.36
CA SER A 188 0.73 -7.89 -22.45
C SER A 188 1.35 -6.53 -22.08
N PRO A 189 1.68 -6.26 -20.80
CA PRO A 189 2.34 -5.04 -20.38
C PRO A 189 3.84 -5.02 -20.64
N GLU A 190 4.46 -6.09 -21.13
CA GLU A 190 5.92 -6.25 -21.16
C GLU A 190 6.66 -5.10 -21.88
N GLU A 191 6.12 -4.60 -22.98
CA GLU A 191 6.71 -3.48 -23.73
C GLU A 191 6.49 -2.12 -23.04
N LEU A 192 5.70 -2.05 -21.97
CA LEU A 192 5.47 -0.83 -21.21
C LEU A 192 6.49 -0.64 -20.08
N TYR A 193 7.10 -1.72 -19.59
CA TYR A 193 8.02 -1.69 -18.46
C TYR A 193 9.21 -0.72 -18.61
N PRO A 194 9.83 -0.55 -19.80
CA PRO A 194 10.89 0.44 -19.98
C PRO A 194 10.49 1.86 -19.57
N ALA A 195 9.20 2.23 -19.73
CA ALA A 195 8.70 3.55 -19.36
C ALA A 195 8.84 3.87 -17.86
N LEU A 196 8.95 2.86 -17.00
CA LEU A 196 9.14 3.08 -15.56
C LEU A 196 10.52 3.69 -15.23
N TRP A 197 11.51 3.51 -16.10
CA TRP A 197 12.88 4.02 -15.92
C TRP A 197 13.29 5.07 -16.97
N TYR A 198 12.69 5.01 -18.16
CA TYR A 198 13.14 5.80 -19.30
C TYR A 198 12.01 6.59 -19.94
N ASP A 199 12.37 7.61 -20.67
CA ASP A 199 11.49 8.21 -21.67
C ASP A 199 11.55 7.33 -22.94
N ILE A 200 10.43 6.73 -23.29
CA ILE A 200 10.26 5.87 -24.47
C ILE A 200 9.52 6.60 -25.61
N GLY A 201 9.59 7.93 -25.61
CA GLY A 201 8.92 8.78 -26.58
C GLY A 201 7.45 9.05 -26.25
N GLU A 202 6.63 9.27 -27.27
CA GLU A 202 5.22 9.67 -27.12
C GLU A 202 4.37 8.71 -26.24
N ARG A 203 4.76 7.45 -26.15
CA ARG A 203 4.07 6.44 -25.34
C ARG A 203 4.39 6.49 -23.84
N THR A 204 5.38 7.26 -23.40
CA THR A 204 5.86 7.24 -22.01
C THR A 204 4.76 7.52 -21.01
N VAL A 205 4.03 8.61 -21.18
CA VAL A 205 2.97 9.02 -20.26
C VAL A 205 1.85 7.99 -20.22
N TRP A 206 1.43 7.52 -21.39
CA TRP A 206 0.40 6.50 -21.50
C TRP A 206 0.82 5.18 -20.83
N ALA A 207 2.04 4.71 -21.08
CA ALA A 207 2.57 3.48 -20.48
C ALA A 207 2.62 3.56 -18.95
N ARG A 208 3.12 4.67 -18.41
CA ARG A 208 3.14 4.92 -16.97
C ARG A 208 1.74 4.96 -16.37
N ASN A 209 0.79 5.64 -17.02
CA ASN A 209 -0.60 5.69 -16.56
C ASN A 209 -1.25 4.30 -16.52
N MET A 210 -0.98 3.45 -17.51
CA MET A 210 -1.49 2.09 -17.54
C MET A 210 -0.91 1.24 -16.40
N LEU A 211 0.42 1.29 -16.20
CA LEU A 211 1.10 0.50 -15.18
C LEU A 211 0.74 0.97 -13.76
N PHE A 212 0.87 2.28 -13.47
CA PHE A 212 0.54 2.81 -12.14
C PHE A 212 -0.96 2.81 -11.86
N GLY A 213 -1.80 2.94 -12.90
CA GLY A 213 -3.25 2.81 -12.77
C GLY A 213 -3.63 1.43 -12.26
N LEU A 214 -3.11 0.36 -12.90
CA LEU A 214 -3.33 -0.99 -12.40
C LEU A 214 -2.71 -1.21 -11.01
N HIS A 215 -1.50 -0.75 -10.78
CA HIS A 215 -0.83 -0.87 -9.49
C HIS A 215 -1.70 -0.30 -8.36
N SER A 216 -2.28 0.88 -8.57
CA SER A 216 -3.21 1.51 -7.63
C SER A 216 -4.51 0.71 -7.44
N VAL A 217 -5.06 0.15 -8.52
CA VAL A 217 -6.25 -0.70 -8.44
C VAL A 217 -5.95 -1.96 -7.64
N LEU A 218 -4.82 -2.64 -7.90
CA LEU A 218 -4.43 -3.85 -7.18
C LEU A 218 -4.22 -3.59 -5.68
N TYR A 219 -3.65 -2.44 -5.31
CA TYR A 219 -3.53 -2.03 -3.91
C TYR A 219 -4.90 -1.91 -3.24
N ASN A 220 -5.83 -1.21 -3.87
CA ASN A 220 -7.17 -1.03 -3.31
C ASN A 220 -7.97 -2.35 -3.26
N GLU A 221 -7.88 -3.18 -4.28
CA GLU A 221 -8.55 -4.50 -4.31
C GLU A 221 -7.83 -5.53 -3.42
N GLY A 222 -6.51 -5.47 -3.35
CA GLY A 222 -5.71 -6.35 -2.50
C GLY A 222 -5.93 -6.06 -1.02
N PHE A 223 -5.63 -4.84 -0.58
CA PHE A 223 -5.68 -4.50 0.84
C PHE A 223 -7.06 -3.99 1.28
N MET A 224 -7.53 -2.87 0.72
CA MET A 224 -8.74 -2.20 1.21
C MET A 224 -9.99 -3.06 1.05
N GLN A 225 -10.17 -3.68 -0.11
CA GLN A 225 -11.33 -4.54 -0.36
C GLN A 225 -11.31 -5.78 0.52
N THR A 226 -10.16 -6.44 0.69
CA THR A 226 -10.07 -7.66 1.49
C THR A 226 -10.47 -7.41 2.94
N ILE A 227 -9.99 -6.31 3.52
CA ILE A 227 -10.37 -5.91 4.89
C ILE A 227 -11.83 -5.45 4.94
N GLY A 228 -12.28 -4.66 3.96
CA GLY A 228 -13.66 -4.19 3.88
C GLY A 228 -14.68 -5.32 3.78
N ASP A 229 -14.42 -6.30 2.92
CA ASP A 229 -15.28 -7.48 2.74
C ASP A 229 -15.33 -8.33 4.02
N TRP A 230 -14.17 -8.50 4.68
CA TRP A 230 -14.11 -9.22 5.94
C TRP A 230 -14.91 -8.51 7.03
N ALA A 231 -14.72 -7.21 7.21
CA ALA A 231 -15.43 -6.42 8.21
C ALA A 231 -16.95 -6.44 7.99
N ALA A 232 -17.39 -6.25 6.74
CA ALA A 232 -18.81 -6.31 6.38
C ALA A 232 -19.42 -7.68 6.69
N LYS A 233 -18.71 -8.77 6.40
CA LYS A 233 -19.15 -10.15 6.73
C LYS A 233 -19.34 -10.36 8.24
N HIS A 234 -18.58 -9.64 9.07
CA HIS A 234 -18.63 -9.78 10.54
C HIS A 234 -19.45 -8.67 11.22
N GLY A 235 -20.16 -7.85 10.44
CA GLY A 235 -21.09 -6.83 10.94
C GLY A 235 -20.40 -5.64 11.61
N ILE A 236 -19.16 -5.33 11.23
CA ILE A 236 -18.38 -4.19 11.73
C ILE A 236 -17.93 -3.28 10.58
N LEU A 237 -17.49 -2.06 10.91
CA LEU A 237 -16.93 -1.12 9.94
C LEU A 237 -15.46 -1.42 9.67
N ALA A 238 -15.01 -1.21 8.44
CA ALA A 238 -13.60 -1.13 8.09
C ALA A 238 -13.16 0.33 8.05
N THR A 239 -12.12 0.67 8.80
CA THR A 239 -11.49 2.00 8.79
C THR A 239 -9.98 1.90 8.95
N GLY A 240 -9.33 3.02 8.78
CA GLY A 240 -7.91 3.24 8.87
C GLY A 240 -7.49 4.35 7.92
N HIS A 241 -6.22 4.61 7.83
CA HIS A 241 -5.66 5.62 6.94
C HIS A 241 -4.39 5.09 6.26
N GLN A 242 -4.03 5.74 5.15
CA GLN A 242 -2.79 5.47 4.44
C GLN A 242 -1.68 6.40 4.95
N ASP A 243 -0.47 6.24 4.43
CA ASP A 243 0.60 7.16 4.68
C ASP A 243 0.70 8.20 3.56
N GLN A 244 1.08 9.42 3.89
CA GLN A 244 1.33 10.51 2.95
C GLN A 244 0.17 10.78 2.00
N GLU A 245 -1.01 10.97 2.55
CA GLU A 245 -2.27 11.16 1.82
C GLU A 245 -2.44 12.55 1.19
N GLU A 246 -1.38 13.33 1.11
CA GLU A 246 -1.39 14.63 0.44
C GLU A 246 -1.63 14.47 -1.06
N ILE A 247 -2.51 15.30 -1.61
CA ILE A 247 -2.89 15.31 -3.03
C ILE A 247 -1.67 15.44 -3.97
N SER A 248 -0.61 16.09 -3.50
CA SER A 248 0.63 16.27 -4.26
C SER A 248 1.46 14.99 -4.40
N ASN A 249 1.21 13.96 -3.61
CA ASN A 249 1.97 12.72 -3.68
C ASN A 249 1.57 11.87 -4.88
N PRO A 250 2.53 11.17 -5.49
CA PRO A 250 2.22 10.30 -6.61
C PRO A 250 1.43 9.05 -6.15
N THR A 251 0.63 8.50 -7.06
CA THR A 251 -0.15 7.28 -6.83
C THR A 251 0.69 6.06 -6.41
N GLY A 252 2.00 6.08 -6.65
CA GLY A 252 2.94 5.06 -6.18
C GLY A 252 3.19 5.07 -4.67
N VAL A 253 2.70 6.07 -3.94
CA VAL A 253 2.83 6.18 -2.47
C VAL A 253 1.59 5.62 -1.78
N ALA A 254 0.43 6.24 -2.00
CA ALA A 254 -0.83 5.91 -1.32
C ALA A 254 -1.92 5.36 -2.26
N GLY A 255 -1.59 5.07 -3.52
CA GLY A 255 -2.55 4.66 -4.52
C GLY A 255 -3.49 5.78 -4.96
N ASP A 256 -4.65 5.40 -5.45
CA ASP A 256 -5.73 6.34 -5.75
C ASP A 256 -6.63 6.49 -4.51
N LEU A 257 -6.45 7.60 -3.80
CA LEU A 257 -7.19 7.92 -2.57
C LEU A 257 -8.71 8.00 -2.80
N MET A 258 -9.15 8.28 -4.03
CA MET A 258 -10.58 8.29 -4.36
C MET A 258 -11.19 6.88 -4.43
N LEU A 259 -10.38 5.84 -4.65
CA LEU A 259 -10.85 4.45 -4.64
C LEU A 259 -10.99 3.85 -3.24
N VAL A 260 -10.31 4.39 -2.25
CA VAL A 260 -10.36 3.89 -0.85
C VAL A 260 -11.79 3.84 -0.34
N GLY A 261 -12.55 4.92 -0.53
CA GLY A 261 -13.96 5.00 -0.13
C GLY A 261 -14.87 3.98 -0.82
N LYS A 262 -14.46 3.37 -1.92
CA LYS A 262 -15.21 2.29 -2.56
C LYS A 262 -15.32 1.06 -1.66
N TYR A 263 -14.23 0.72 -1.00
CA TYR A 263 -14.08 -0.55 -0.30
C TYR A 263 -14.21 -0.43 1.22
N LEU A 264 -13.92 0.75 1.78
CA LEU A 264 -14.05 0.98 3.22
C LEU A 264 -15.44 1.51 3.57
N SER A 265 -15.99 1.07 4.69
CA SER A 265 -17.25 1.60 5.23
C SER A 265 -17.07 2.93 5.95
N MET A 266 -15.87 3.22 6.43
CA MET A 266 -15.47 4.47 7.06
C MET A 266 -14.07 4.87 6.57
N PRO A 267 -13.95 5.49 5.38
CA PRO A 267 -12.67 5.98 4.87
C PRO A 267 -12.02 6.95 5.85
N GLY A 268 -10.71 6.85 6.01
CA GLY A 268 -9.97 7.64 6.98
C GLY A 268 -8.77 8.37 6.39
N ILE A 269 -8.25 9.30 7.17
CA ILE A 269 -7.05 10.10 6.90
C ILE A 269 -6.30 10.36 8.20
N ASP A 270 -5.00 10.61 8.13
CA ASP A 270 -4.20 10.97 9.29
C ASP A 270 -3.91 12.47 9.35
N LYS A 271 -4.22 13.11 10.48
CA LYS A 271 -3.79 14.46 10.82
C LYS A 271 -2.64 14.40 11.82
N ILE A 272 -1.45 14.16 11.30
CA ILE A 272 -0.21 14.09 12.06
C ILE A 272 0.58 15.41 11.93
N GLY A 273 1.21 15.84 13.02
CA GLY A 273 2.09 17.01 13.05
C GLY A 273 1.37 18.36 12.95
N GLY A 274 1.86 19.37 13.68
CA GLY A 274 1.25 20.71 13.76
C GLY A 274 1.51 21.62 12.55
N GLY A 275 2.52 21.36 11.75
CA GLY A 275 2.99 22.27 10.70
C GLY A 275 2.60 21.89 9.27
N ARG A 276 1.79 20.85 9.07
CA ARG A 276 1.37 20.45 7.72
C ARG A 276 0.27 21.38 7.21
N PRO A 277 0.34 21.86 5.96
CA PRO A 277 -0.76 22.56 5.32
C PRO A 277 -1.99 21.67 5.32
N THR A 278 -3.13 22.23 5.71
CA THR A 278 -4.36 21.46 5.90
C THR A 278 -5.47 21.84 4.90
N GLU A 279 -5.21 22.83 4.05
CA GLU A 279 -6.23 23.53 3.29
C GLU A 279 -7.16 22.61 2.51
N ASP A 280 -6.59 21.69 1.72
CA ASP A 280 -7.37 20.79 0.86
C ASP A 280 -7.21 19.31 1.24
N TYR A 281 -6.29 19.03 2.12
CA TYR A 281 -5.85 17.70 2.49
C TYR A 281 -7.00 16.79 2.96
N TYR A 282 -7.81 17.23 3.91
CA TYR A 282 -8.92 16.42 4.42
C TYR A 282 -10.06 16.23 3.41
N LYS A 283 -10.16 17.09 2.42
CA LYS A 283 -11.23 16.98 1.44
C LYS A 283 -11.08 15.79 0.52
N VAL A 284 -9.90 15.22 0.36
CA VAL A 284 -9.71 14.04 -0.46
C VAL A 284 -10.49 12.86 0.12
N VAL A 285 -10.39 12.61 1.43
CA VAL A 285 -11.10 11.48 2.06
C VAL A 285 -12.61 11.73 2.13
N SER A 286 -13.05 12.95 2.46
CA SER A 286 -14.48 13.27 2.48
C SER A 286 -15.09 13.26 1.08
N SER A 287 -14.35 13.66 0.04
CA SER A 287 -14.78 13.55 -1.34
C SER A 287 -14.88 12.09 -1.78
N SER A 288 -13.89 11.26 -1.44
CA SER A 288 -13.93 9.82 -1.67
C SER A 288 -15.16 9.19 -1.02
N ALA A 289 -15.38 9.47 0.26
CA ALA A 289 -16.55 8.97 0.99
C ALA A 289 -17.88 9.40 0.32
N HIS A 290 -17.98 10.68 -0.06
CA HIS A 290 -19.17 11.20 -0.74
C HIS A 290 -19.42 10.53 -2.09
N CYS A 291 -18.37 10.32 -2.90
CA CYS A 291 -18.48 9.65 -4.21
C CYS A 291 -18.98 8.20 -4.09
N TRP A 292 -18.78 7.57 -2.96
CA TRP A 292 -19.15 6.17 -2.71
C TRP A 292 -20.27 6.01 -1.66
N ASP A 293 -21.05 7.06 -1.39
CA ASP A 293 -22.19 7.07 -0.46
C ASP A 293 -21.85 6.55 0.94
N LYS A 294 -20.69 6.93 1.48
CA LYS A 294 -20.27 6.58 2.85
C LYS A 294 -20.70 7.66 3.83
N SER A 295 -21.30 7.23 4.95
CA SER A 295 -21.81 8.14 5.99
C SER A 295 -20.74 8.60 6.97
N TYR A 296 -19.65 7.85 7.11
CA TYR A 296 -18.59 8.12 8.07
C TYR A 296 -17.29 8.50 7.34
N VAL A 297 -16.62 9.51 7.88
CA VAL A 297 -15.29 9.97 7.44
C VAL A 297 -14.43 10.12 8.67
N MET A 298 -13.41 9.31 8.80
CA MET A 298 -12.55 9.25 9.97
C MET A 298 -11.30 10.11 9.78
N SER A 299 -10.77 10.63 10.88
CA SER A 299 -9.39 11.12 10.96
C SER A 299 -8.74 10.61 12.23
N GLU A 300 -7.58 9.98 12.12
CA GLU A 300 -6.64 9.92 13.22
C GLU A 300 -6.08 11.33 13.43
N THR A 301 -6.07 11.81 14.67
CA THR A 301 -5.86 13.22 14.91
C THR A 301 -4.95 13.47 16.09
N TYR A 302 -4.12 14.48 16.01
CA TYR A 302 -3.17 14.95 17.03
C TYR A 302 -1.89 14.16 17.18
N GLY A 303 -1.64 13.14 16.37
CA GLY A 303 -0.37 12.42 16.37
C GLY A 303 0.83 13.34 16.12
N ALA A 304 1.92 13.16 16.83
CA ALA A 304 3.16 13.92 16.73
C ALA A 304 3.02 15.46 16.77
N MET A 305 1.93 15.97 17.33
CA MET A 305 1.72 17.42 17.48
C MET A 305 2.39 18.00 18.72
N GLY A 306 2.89 17.16 19.61
CA GLY A 306 3.45 17.59 20.88
C GLY A 306 2.40 18.13 21.83
N ASN A 307 2.81 19.01 22.71
CA ASN A 307 1.94 19.65 23.71
C ASN A 307 1.39 20.96 23.15
N ILE A 308 0.19 20.93 22.58
CA ILE A 308 -0.48 22.10 22.00
C ILE A 308 -1.55 22.67 22.94
N PRO A 309 -1.83 23.99 22.85
CA PRO A 309 -2.90 24.64 23.61
C PRO A 309 -4.28 24.06 23.28
N VAL A 310 -5.22 24.17 24.25
CA VAL A 310 -6.60 23.71 24.06
C VAL A 310 -7.29 24.40 22.88
N GLU A 311 -7.00 25.67 22.66
CA GLU A 311 -7.52 26.45 21.53
C GLU A 311 -7.09 25.86 20.18
N GLU A 312 -5.85 25.38 20.08
CA GLU A 312 -5.35 24.74 18.87
C GLU A 312 -5.99 23.36 18.65
N LEU A 313 -6.25 22.60 19.72
CA LEU A 313 -7.02 21.35 19.63
C LEU A 313 -8.41 21.60 19.00
N TYR A 314 -9.12 22.64 19.47
CA TYR A 314 -10.40 23.00 18.90
C TYR A 314 -10.30 23.46 17.44
N GLN A 315 -9.30 24.25 17.10
CA GLN A 315 -9.08 24.70 15.73
C GLN A 315 -8.88 23.53 14.78
N VAL A 316 -8.04 22.58 15.14
CA VAL A 316 -7.80 21.36 14.35
C VAL A 316 -9.07 20.54 14.18
N ALA A 317 -9.84 20.34 15.25
CA ALA A 317 -11.09 19.59 15.17
C ALA A 317 -12.14 20.30 14.29
N ILE A 318 -12.35 21.62 14.51
CA ILE A 318 -13.32 22.42 13.75
C ILE A 318 -12.94 22.45 12.26
N GLU A 319 -11.65 22.62 11.95
CA GLU A 319 -11.19 22.58 10.57
C GLU A 319 -11.56 21.26 9.90
N GLN A 320 -11.30 20.13 10.54
CA GLN A 320 -11.64 18.81 10.02
C GLN A 320 -13.15 18.64 9.81
N TYR A 321 -13.96 19.03 10.79
CA TYR A 321 -15.43 18.99 10.66
C TYR A 321 -15.94 19.86 9.50
N THR A 322 -15.39 21.05 9.31
CA THR A 322 -15.77 21.92 8.18
C THR A 322 -15.40 21.35 6.83
N LYS A 323 -14.43 20.44 6.78
CA LYS A 323 -13.96 19.76 5.56
C LYS A 323 -14.58 18.37 5.38
N GLY A 324 -15.55 17.99 6.23
CA GLY A 324 -16.37 16.80 6.06
C GLY A 324 -15.94 15.58 6.86
N VAL A 325 -14.90 15.67 7.68
CA VAL A 325 -14.60 14.64 8.69
C VAL A 325 -15.70 14.67 9.76
N ASN A 326 -16.21 13.54 10.17
CA ASN A 326 -17.26 13.45 11.19
C ASN A 326 -16.98 12.40 12.28
N HIS A 327 -15.81 11.78 12.24
CA HIS A 327 -15.34 10.81 13.24
C HIS A 327 -13.86 11.05 13.54
N LEU A 328 -13.56 11.54 14.74
CA LEU A 328 -12.17 11.77 15.17
C LEU A 328 -11.71 10.62 16.07
N ILE A 329 -10.54 10.11 15.79
CA ILE A 329 -9.80 9.15 16.63
C ILE A 329 -8.57 9.87 17.17
N PRO A 330 -8.62 10.44 18.39
CA PRO A 330 -7.50 11.19 18.93
C PRO A 330 -6.31 10.29 19.26
N HIS A 331 -5.16 10.61 18.74
CA HIS A 331 -3.89 9.97 19.11
C HIS A 331 -3.17 10.83 20.16
N ALA A 332 -3.01 10.40 21.41
CA ALA A 332 -3.66 9.26 22.04
C ALA A 332 -3.84 9.54 23.53
N VAL A 333 -4.53 8.66 24.20
CA VAL A 333 -4.59 8.67 25.67
C VAL A 333 -3.73 7.54 26.20
N TRP A 334 -2.70 7.87 26.99
CA TRP A 334 -1.77 6.90 27.54
C TRP A 334 -2.23 6.39 28.90
N TYR A 335 -2.04 5.10 29.14
CA TYR A 335 -2.34 4.50 30.45
C TYR A 335 -1.47 5.12 31.58
N ASN A 336 -0.22 5.44 31.28
CA ASN A 336 0.69 6.20 32.13
C ASN A 336 1.71 6.95 31.25
N ASP A 337 2.45 7.88 31.83
CA ASP A 337 3.46 8.70 31.17
C ASP A 337 4.89 8.14 31.27
N LYS A 338 5.05 6.95 31.86
CA LYS A 338 6.33 6.27 31.97
C LYS A 338 6.54 5.39 30.75
N ASP A 339 7.74 5.43 30.22
CA ASP A 339 8.17 4.59 29.11
C ASP A 339 7.36 4.78 27.81
N VAL A 340 6.83 5.98 27.59
CA VAL A 340 6.09 6.31 26.36
C VAL A 340 7.07 6.51 25.20
N THR A 341 6.81 5.85 24.08
CA THR A 341 7.70 5.87 22.92
C THR A 341 7.70 7.21 22.19
N PHE A 342 6.57 7.92 22.17
CA PHE A 342 6.38 9.18 21.47
C PHE A 342 6.17 10.34 22.44
N LEU A 343 7.24 11.01 22.83
CA LEU A 343 7.21 12.22 23.65
C LEU A 343 7.85 13.41 22.88
N PRO A 344 7.41 14.64 23.15
CA PRO A 344 6.28 15.06 23.97
C PRO A 344 4.95 14.93 23.22
N GLU A 345 3.95 14.41 23.90
CA GLU A 345 2.60 14.38 23.36
C GLU A 345 1.65 15.21 24.23
N LEU A 346 0.39 15.40 23.80
CA LEU A 346 -0.53 16.35 24.40
C LEU A 346 -0.69 16.21 25.92
N SER A 347 -0.70 17.33 26.64
CA SER A 347 -0.77 17.36 28.11
C SER A 347 -2.09 16.84 28.69
N TRP A 348 -3.18 16.86 27.91
CA TRP A 348 -4.47 16.30 28.32
C TRP A 348 -4.48 14.77 28.40
N ARG A 349 -3.42 14.11 27.97
CA ARG A 349 -3.23 12.66 28.11
C ARG A 349 -2.89 12.23 29.52
N ASN A 350 -2.41 13.17 30.32
CA ASN A 350 -2.05 12.96 31.71
C ASN A 350 -2.96 13.87 32.58
N PRO A 351 -4.11 13.37 33.01
CA PRO A 351 -4.99 14.13 33.89
C PRO A 351 -4.35 14.45 35.24
#